data_5490cc955fdd73d500b50c26be8c82fc
#
_entry.id   5490cc955fdd73d500b50c26be8c82fc
#
_cell.length_a   1.000
_cell.length_b   1.000
_cell.length_c   1.000
_cell.angle_alpha   90.00
_cell.angle_beta   90.00
_cell.angle_gamma   90.00
#
_symmetry.space_group_name_H-M   'P 1'
#
loop_
_entity.id
_entity.type
_entity.pdbx_description
1 polymer ?
#
loop_
_entity_poly.entity_id
_entity_poly.type
_entity_poly.pdbx_seq_one_letter_code
_entity_poly.pdbx_strand_id
1 'polypeptide(L)'
;MDFSFMKTGVASTNSSVSNNTNDMLNILELFASNALKNSSRYVELCGRNGITPEDIKYGLVYEVFEFFNRPNNLQDLRDIESLNKEEMDISEDIDDNIVEDSELDSFKRIDIETITNEEDIGFVVKLYSYYDNWDTWEPKTMTEQILQNSINKIKI
;
A
#
# COMPACT_ATOMS: atom_id res chain seq x y z
N MET A 1 7.62 -4.41 54.63
CA MET A 1 6.58 -4.24 53.54
C MET A 1 7.23 -4.63 52.23
N ASP A 2 6.70 -5.67 51.65
CA ASP A 2 7.20 -6.19 50.37
C ASP A 2 6.43 -5.53 49.22
N PHE A 3 7.10 -4.66 48.48
CA PHE A 3 6.54 -3.97 47.30
C PHE A 3 6.68 -4.77 46.00
N SER A 4 6.84 -6.06 46.07
CA SER A 4 7.00 -6.95 44.88
C SER A 4 5.78 -6.92 43.95
N PHE A 5 4.60 -6.52 44.47
CA PHE A 5 3.35 -6.37 43.73
C PHE A 5 3.41 -5.29 42.61
N MET A 6 4.24 -4.27 42.76
CA MET A 6 4.35 -3.20 41.75
C MET A 6 5.25 -3.50 40.57
N LYS A 7 6.06 -4.57 40.65
CA LYS A 7 6.99 -4.92 39.55
C LYS A 7 6.39 -5.74 38.41
N THR A 8 5.25 -6.40 38.63
CA THR A 8 4.63 -7.27 37.64
C THR A 8 3.66 -6.56 36.69
N GLY A 9 3.19 -5.34 37.03
CA GLY A 9 2.24 -4.59 36.20
C GLY A 9 2.85 -3.84 35.03
N VAL A 10 4.14 -3.50 35.11
CA VAL A 10 4.79 -2.62 34.09
C VAL A 10 5.41 -3.42 32.93
N ALA A 11 5.80 -4.67 33.18
CA ALA A 11 6.43 -5.51 32.15
C ALA A 11 5.44 -6.07 31.11
N SER A 12 4.16 -6.20 31.45
CA SER A 12 3.16 -6.78 30.54
C SER A 12 2.54 -5.75 29.57
N THR A 13 2.59 -4.46 29.90
CA THR A 13 2.06 -3.41 29.04
C THR A 13 3.00 -3.05 27.87
N ASN A 14 4.31 -3.15 28.08
CA ASN A 14 5.29 -2.81 27.05
C ASN A 14 5.39 -3.86 25.93
N SER A 15 5.17 -5.15 26.24
CA SER A 15 5.19 -6.20 25.22
C SER A 15 3.95 -6.20 24.33
N SER A 16 2.78 -5.89 24.86
CA SER A 16 1.55 -5.82 24.09
C SER A 16 1.50 -4.59 23.16
N VAL A 17 2.01 -3.46 23.60
CA VAL A 17 2.11 -2.24 22.78
C VAL A 17 3.11 -2.42 21.65
N SER A 18 4.25 -3.06 21.91
CA SER A 18 5.27 -3.34 20.89
C SER A 18 4.75 -4.30 19.82
N ASN A 19 4.03 -5.35 20.18
CA ASN A 19 3.45 -6.31 19.24
C ASN A 19 2.37 -5.64 18.36
N ASN A 20 1.47 -4.85 18.95
CA ASN A 20 0.43 -4.15 18.21
C ASN A 20 1.01 -3.12 17.21
N THR A 21 2.12 -2.47 17.56
CA THR A 21 2.82 -1.54 16.66
C THR A 21 3.44 -2.27 15.47
N ASN A 22 4.08 -3.42 15.70
CA ASN A 22 4.66 -4.24 14.63
C ASN A 22 3.57 -4.79 13.69
N ASP A 23 2.45 -5.25 14.23
CA ASP A 23 1.32 -5.72 13.43
C ASP A 23 0.75 -4.60 12.55
N MET A 24 0.64 -3.39 13.08
CA MET A 24 0.20 -2.23 12.32
C MET A 24 1.19 -1.85 11.19
N LEU A 25 2.49 -1.89 11.45
CA LEU A 25 3.52 -1.64 10.45
C LEU A 25 3.49 -2.69 9.34
N ASN A 26 3.31 -3.97 9.66
CA ASN A 26 3.18 -5.04 8.68
C ASN A 26 1.94 -4.86 7.78
N ILE A 27 0.82 -4.41 8.34
CA ILE A 27 -0.39 -4.10 7.57
C ILE A 27 -0.14 -2.93 6.61
N LEU A 28 0.52 -1.87 7.08
CA LEU A 28 0.85 -0.71 6.24
C LEU A 28 1.83 -1.07 5.13
N GLU A 29 2.82 -1.92 5.43
CA GLU A 29 3.77 -2.42 4.44
C GLU A 29 3.08 -3.25 3.36
N LEU A 30 2.18 -4.17 3.75
CA LEU A 30 1.39 -4.95 2.80
C LEU A 30 0.50 -4.05 1.93
N PHE A 31 -0.17 -3.08 2.55
CA PHE A 31 -1.01 -2.13 1.83
C PHE A 31 -0.21 -1.33 0.79
N ALA A 32 0.93 -0.77 1.21
CA ALA A 32 1.81 0.00 0.33
C ALA A 32 2.41 -0.87 -0.79
N SER A 33 2.82 -2.10 -0.47
CA SER A 33 3.36 -3.06 -1.45
C SER A 33 2.32 -3.42 -2.51
N ASN A 34 1.08 -3.67 -2.10
CA ASN A 34 -0.01 -3.96 -3.04
C ASN A 34 -0.35 -2.74 -3.91
N ALA A 35 -0.37 -1.55 -3.33
CA ALA A 35 -0.59 -0.32 -4.08
C ALA A 35 0.49 -0.11 -5.15
N LEU A 36 1.77 -0.35 -4.80
CA LEU A 36 2.88 -0.26 -5.74
C LEU A 36 2.80 -1.31 -6.86
N LYS A 37 2.42 -2.55 -6.54
CA LYS A 37 2.18 -3.62 -7.53
C LYS A 37 1.08 -3.24 -8.52
N ASN A 38 -0.01 -2.66 -8.03
CA ASN A 38 -1.11 -2.20 -8.88
C ASN A 38 -0.68 -1.03 -9.77
N SER A 39 0.11 -0.09 -9.23
CA SER A 39 0.68 1.01 -10.00
C SER A 39 1.62 0.49 -11.10
N SER A 40 2.49 -0.47 -10.79
CA SER A 40 3.40 -1.10 -11.76
C SER A 40 2.62 -1.83 -12.86
N ARG A 41 1.61 -2.62 -12.50
CA ARG A 41 0.74 -3.30 -13.46
C ARG A 41 0.08 -2.31 -14.43
N TYR A 42 -0.42 -1.21 -13.90
CA TYR A 42 -1.04 -0.16 -14.72
C TYR A 42 -0.04 0.48 -15.69
N VAL A 43 1.16 0.84 -15.20
CA VAL A 43 2.23 1.41 -16.02
C VAL A 43 2.66 0.47 -17.15
N GLU A 44 2.79 -0.83 -16.86
CA GLU A 44 3.09 -1.87 -17.85
C GLU A 44 2.00 -1.96 -18.92
N LEU A 45 0.73 -1.94 -18.54
CA LEU A 45 -0.40 -1.94 -19.49
C LEU A 45 -0.41 -0.69 -20.39
N CYS A 46 0.04 0.44 -19.87
CA CYS A 46 0.21 1.67 -20.65
C CYS A 46 1.45 1.67 -21.55
N GLY A 47 2.35 0.70 -21.43
CA GLY A 47 3.62 0.67 -22.14
C GLY A 47 4.58 1.79 -21.78
N ARG A 48 4.47 2.33 -20.55
CA ARG A 48 5.33 3.41 -20.07
C ARG A 48 6.59 2.89 -19.38
N ASN A 49 7.60 3.72 -19.32
CA ASN A 49 8.94 3.40 -18.84
C ASN A 49 9.13 3.57 -17.30
N GLY A 50 8.18 4.19 -16.60
CA GLY A 50 8.31 4.40 -15.17
C GLY A 50 7.00 4.80 -14.50
N ILE A 51 7.02 4.73 -13.16
CA ILE A 51 5.88 5.02 -12.29
C ILE A 51 5.92 6.50 -11.91
N THR A 52 4.83 7.22 -12.16
CA THR A 52 4.67 8.61 -11.75
C THR A 52 3.98 8.70 -10.38
N PRO A 53 4.07 9.86 -9.66
CA PRO A 53 3.30 10.07 -8.44
C PRO A 53 1.79 9.87 -8.63
N GLU A 54 1.27 10.19 -9.80
CA GLU A 54 -0.14 10.00 -10.15
C GLU A 54 -0.52 8.52 -10.23
N ASP A 55 0.33 7.68 -10.81
CA ASP A 55 0.15 6.22 -10.82
C ASP A 55 0.09 5.65 -9.41
N ILE A 56 0.97 6.13 -8.52
CA ILE A 56 0.98 5.71 -7.11
C ILE A 56 -0.33 6.09 -6.43
N LYS A 57 -0.84 7.29 -6.68
CA LYS A 57 -2.13 7.71 -6.13
C LYS A 57 -3.28 6.82 -6.62
N TYR A 58 -3.32 6.49 -7.90
CA TYR A 58 -4.29 5.53 -8.44
C TYR A 58 -4.20 4.16 -7.76
N GLY A 59 -2.99 3.63 -7.58
CA GLY A 59 -2.74 2.36 -6.88
C GLY A 59 -3.18 2.39 -5.42
N LEU A 60 -2.91 3.48 -4.70
CA LEU A 60 -3.32 3.66 -3.31
C LEU A 60 -4.85 3.75 -3.17
N VAL A 61 -5.50 4.53 -4.02
CA VAL A 61 -6.97 4.63 -4.05
C VAL A 61 -7.59 3.26 -4.32
N TYR A 62 -7.07 2.52 -5.29
CA TYR A 62 -7.53 1.16 -5.59
C TYR A 62 -7.43 0.24 -4.36
N GLU A 63 -6.31 0.28 -3.64
CA GLU A 63 -6.11 -0.53 -2.43
C GLU A 63 -7.09 -0.18 -1.31
N VAL A 64 -7.46 1.08 -1.12
CA VAL A 64 -8.46 1.45 -0.10
C VAL A 64 -9.77 0.69 -0.29
N PHE A 65 -10.19 0.47 -1.53
CA PHE A 65 -11.43 -0.26 -1.84
C PHE A 65 -11.28 -1.79 -1.82
N GLU A 66 -10.11 -2.31 -2.16
CA GLU A 66 -9.92 -3.75 -2.35
C GLU A 66 -9.23 -4.46 -1.17
N PHE A 67 -8.40 -3.76 -0.39
CA PHE A 67 -7.54 -4.36 0.63
C PHE A 67 -8.33 -5.20 1.66
N PHE A 68 -9.38 -4.64 2.22
CA PHE A 68 -10.17 -5.31 3.27
C PHE A 68 -11.09 -6.41 2.73
N ASN A 69 -11.27 -6.50 1.43
CA ASN A 69 -12.10 -7.50 0.77
C ASN A 69 -11.32 -8.74 0.31
N ARG A 70 -9.99 -8.72 0.41
CA ARG A 70 -9.15 -9.85 -0.03
C ARG A 70 -9.09 -10.94 1.04
N PRO A 71 -9.40 -12.21 0.67
CA PRO A 71 -9.34 -13.32 1.63
C PRO A 71 -7.92 -13.74 2.02
N ASN A 72 -6.91 -13.40 1.20
CA ASN A 72 -5.53 -13.87 1.36
C ASN A 72 -4.64 -12.92 2.19
N ASN A 73 -5.14 -11.78 2.63
CA ASN A 73 -4.34 -10.79 3.37
C ASN A 73 -3.66 -11.35 4.63
N LEU A 74 -4.30 -12.31 5.32
CA LEU A 74 -3.71 -12.94 6.50
C LEU A 74 -2.49 -13.81 6.17
N GLN A 75 -2.49 -14.47 5.01
CA GLN A 75 -1.33 -15.24 4.56
C GLN A 75 -0.21 -14.31 4.11
N ASP A 76 -0.55 -13.29 3.34
CA ASP A 76 0.41 -12.29 2.87
C ASP A 76 1.06 -11.54 4.04
N LEU A 77 0.32 -11.26 5.13
CA LEU A 77 0.87 -10.69 6.36
C LEU A 77 1.88 -11.62 7.05
N ARG A 78 1.61 -12.92 7.10
CA ARG A 78 2.55 -13.90 7.66
C ARG A 78 3.82 -14.00 6.83
N ASP A 79 3.70 -13.93 5.52
CA ASP A 79 4.83 -13.98 4.58
C ASP A 79 5.73 -12.74 4.76
N ILE A 80 5.16 -11.54 4.93
CA ILE A 80 5.89 -10.31 5.24
C ILE A 80 6.55 -10.41 6.63
N GLU A 81 5.86 -10.91 7.63
CA GLU A 81 6.41 -11.10 8.97
C GLU A 81 7.60 -12.04 8.97
N SER A 82 7.57 -13.13 8.18
CA SER A 82 8.68 -14.06 8.04
C SER A 82 9.86 -13.43 7.30
N LEU A 83 9.62 -12.69 6.23
CA LEU A 83 10.66 -11.96 5.47
C LEU A 83 11.36 -10.92 6.36
N ASN A 84 10.60 -10.13 7.11
CA ASN A 84 11.16 -9.11 8.00
C ASN A 84 12.03 -9.71 9.13
N LYS A 85 11.81 -10.97 9.52
CA LYS A 85 12.66 -11.68 10.47
C LYS A 85 13.97 -12.15 9.84
N GLU A 86 14.00 -12.44 8.55
CA GLU A 86 15.17 -12.91 7.81
C GLU A 86 16.05 -11.75 7.30
N GLU A 87 15.47 -10.58 7.05
CA GLU A 87 16.13 -9.43 6.42
C GLU A 87 16.90 -8.50 7.36
N MET A 88 17.17 -8.89 8.60
CA MET A 88 18.01 -8.08 9.51
C MET A 88 19.46 -7.92 9.05
N ASP A 89 19.86 -8.49 7.91
CA ASP A 89 21.25 -8.54 7.43
C ASP A 89 21.43 -7.99 6.00
N ILE A 90 20.52 -7.15 5.51
CA ILE A 90 20.68 -6.53 4.18
C ILE A 90 21.53 -5.26 4.31
N SER A 91 22.76 -5.37 3.84
CA SER A 91 23.60 -4.23 3.48
C SER A 91 22.91 -3.40 2.40
N GLU A 92 22.88 -2.08 2.64
CA GLU A 92 22.34 -1.04 1.78
C GLU A 92 23.07 -0.97 0.42
N ASP A 93 22.76 -1.88 -0.50
CA ASP A 93 22.96 -1.63 -1.92
C ASP A 93 21.64 -1.16 -2.52
N ILE A 94 21.23 0.05 -2.15
CA ILE A 94 20.23 0.80 -2.90
C ILE A 94 20.90 1.17 -4.21
N ASP A 95 20.58 0.40 -5.25
CA ASP A 95 20.96 0.75 -6.61
C ASP A 95 20.23 2.07 -6.95
N ASP A 96 20.97 3.15 -7.04
CA ASP A 96 20.50 4.51 -7.34
C ASP A 96 19.97 4.63 -8.79
N ASN A 97 19.06 3.74 -9.19
CA ASN A 97 18.30 3.89 -10.43
C ASN A 97 17.12 4.86 -10.24
N ILE A 98 17.42 6.06 -9.70
CA ILE A 98 16.47 7.16 -9.70
C ILE A 98 16.44 7.71 -11.12
N VAL A 99 15.36 7.44 -11.85
CA VAL A 99 15.09 8.05 -13.15
C VAL A 99 14.73 9.52 -12.91
N GLU A 100 15.40 10.44 -13.59
CA GLU A 100 15.06 11.86 -13.50
C GLU A 100 13.65 12.12 -14.05
N ASP A 101 12.89 13.00 -13.41
CA ASP A 101 11.50 13.34 -13.79
C ASP A 101 11.37 13.74 -15.27
N SER A 102 12.42 14.27 -15.88
CA SER A 102 12.47 14.63 -17.30
C SER A 102 12.48 13.45 -18.27
N GLU A 103 12.84 12.25 -17.78
CA GLU A 103 12.90 11.02 -18.57
C GLU A 103 11.65 10.16 -18.44
N LEU A 104 10.76 10.49 -17.50
CA LEU A 104 9.52 9.76 -17.30
C LEU A 104 8.43 10.21 -18.27
N ASP A 105 7.77 9.24 -18.89
CA ASP A 105 6.55 9.50 -19.63
C ASP A 105 5.47 10.05 -18.69
N SER A 106 4.79 11.12 -19.11
CA SER A 106 3.71 11.71 -18.31
C SER A 106 2.53 10.74 -18.16
N PHE A 107 1.82 10.86 -17.04
CA PHE A 107 0.60 10.09 -16.82
C PHE A 107 -0.42 10.33 -17.94
N LYS A 108 -0.99 9.22 -18.43
CA LYS A 108 -2.08 9.24 -19.39
C LYS A 108 -2.97 8.01 -19.16
N ARG A 109 -4.28 8.21 -19.18
CA ARG A 109 -5.22 7.09 -19.14
C ARG A 109 -5.12 6.28 -20.44
N ILE A 110 -5.01 4.96 -20.29
CA ILE A 110 -5.08 4.04 -21.41
C ILE A 110 -6.52 3.87 -21.89
N ASP A 111 -6.70 3.70 -23.18
CA ASP A 111 -7.98 3.32 -23.73
C ASP A 111 -8.25 1.84 -23.47
N ILE A 112 -9.37 1.56 -22.79
CA ILE A 112 -9.77 0.20 -22.39
C ILE A 112 -9.93 -0.71 -23.60
N GLU A 113 -10.34 -0.18 -24.75
CA GLU A 113 -10.51 -0.95 -25.98
C GLU A 113 -9.17 -1.52 -26.54
N THR A 114 -8.04 -0.97 -26.10
CA THR A 114 -6.71 -1.47 -26.51
C THR A 114 -6.24 -2.66 -25.69
N ILE A 115 -6.91 -2.97 -24.57
CA ILE A 115 -6.56 -4.07 -23.68
C ILE A 115 -7.23 -5.35 -24.19
N THR A 116 -6.45 -6.41 -24.37
CA THR A 116 -6.95 -7.68 -24.89
C THR A 116 -7.33 -8.71 -23.83
N ASN A 117 -6.79 -8.59 -22.62
CA ASN A 117 -7.03 -9.52 -21.51
C ASN A 117 -8.21 -9.04 -20.68
N GLU A 118 -9.24 -9.89 -20.49
CA GLU A 118 -10.44 -9.57 -19.70
C GLU A 118 -10.14 -9.23 -18.24
N GLU A 119 -9.15 -9.89 -17.64
CA GLU A 119 -8.74 -9.61 -16.26
C GLU A 119 -8.12 -8.20 -16.12
N ASP A 120 -7.31 -7.79 -17.10
CA ASP A 120 -6.71 -6.46 -17.14
C ASP A 120 -7.75 -5.38 -17.44
N ILE A 121 -8.73 -5.66 -18.30
CA ILE A 121 -9.89 -4.78 -18.53
C ILE A 121 -10.63 -4.57 -17.20
N GLY A 122 -10.96 -5.64 -16.49
CA GLY A 122 -11.63 -5.57 -15.20
C GLY A 122 -10.85 -4.75 -14.17
N PHE A 123 -9.55 -4.94 -14.12
CA PHE A 123 -8.66 -4.17 -13.24
C PHE A 123 -8.68 -2.66 -13.57
N VAL A 124 -8.50 -2.29 -14.83
CA VAL A 124 -8.45 -0.88 -15.26
C VAL A 124 -9.80 -0.18 -15.08
N VAL A 125 -10.90 -0.87 -15.37
CA VAL A 125 -12.27 -0.35 -15.14
C VAL A 125 -12.47 -0.02 -13.66
N LYS A 126 -12.10 -0.91 -12.75
CA LYS A 126 -12.17 -0.68 -11.31
C LYS A 126 -11.24 0.47 -10.88
N LEU A 127 -10.01 0.48 -11.38
CA LEU A 127 -9.01 1.51 -11.09
C LEU A 127 -9.56 2.92 -11.40
N TYR A 128 -10.14 3.10 -12.57
CA TYR A 128 -10.73 4.38 -12.97
C TYR A 128 -11.98 4.70 -12.18
N SER A 129 -12.87 3.73 -11.98
CA SER A 129 -14.10 3.92 -11.20
C SER A 129 -13.81 4.36 -9.77
N TYR A 130 -12.85 3.75 -9.10
CA TYR A 130 -12.49 4.10 -7.73
C TYR A 130 -11.87 5.50 -7.66
N TYR A 131 -11.00 5.84 -8.60
CA TYR A 131 -10.37 7.15 -8.65
C TYR A 131 -11.37 8.26 -8.98
N ASP A 132 -12.27 8.04 -9.94
CA ASP A 132 -13.28 9.04 -10.34
C ASP A 132 -14.32 9.30 -9.24
N ASN A 133 -14.58 8.31 -8.39
CA ASN A 133 -15.48 8.45 -7.24
C ASN A 133 -14.75 8.89 -5.95
N TRP A 134 -13.44 9.01 -5.95
CA TRP A 134 -12.65 9.27 -4.75
C TRP A 134 -13.04 10.55 -4.01
N ASP A 135 -13.25 11.63 -4.72
CA ASP A 135 -13.60 12.94 -4.13
C ASP A 135 -15.00 13.00 -3.52
N THR A 136 -15.90 12.13 -3.99
CA THR A 136 -17.27 12.01 -3.48
C THR A 136 -17.48 10.86 -2.52
N TRP A 137 -16.47 10.00 -2.40
CA TRP A 137 -16.54 8.84 -1.51
C TRP A 137 -16.44 9.25 -0.04
N GLU A 138 -17.39 8.77 0.76
CA GLU A 138 -17.43 8.99 2.20
C GLU A 138 -16.89 7.76 2.96
N PRO A 139 -15.78 7.92 3.70
CA PRO A 139 -15.23 6.83 4.52
C PRO A 139 -16.18 6.47 5.66
N LYS A 140 -16.37 5.19 5.89
CA LYS A 140 -17.26 4.66 6.93
C LYS A 140 -16.55 4.34 8.23
N THR A 141 -15.24 4.14 8.19
CA THR A 141 -14.41 3.79 9.34
C THR A 141 -13.32 4.84 9.59
N MET A 142 -12.81 4.87 10.82
CA MET A 142 -11.67 5.74 11.16
C MET A 142 -10.44 5.42 10.32
N THR A 143 -10.18 4.15 10.05
CA THR A 143 -9.05 3.71 9.21
C THR A 143 -9.18 4.24 7.79
N GLU A 144 -10.34 4.11 7.17
CA GLU A 144 -10.63 4.65 5.85
C GLU A 144 -10.46 6.17 5.79
N GLN A 145 -10.90 6.89 6.83
CA GLN A 145 -10.74 8.33 6.92
C GLN A 145 -9.26 8.76 7.03
N ILE A 146 -8.47 8.04 7.82
CA ILE A 146 -7.02 8.29 7.94
C ILE A 146 -6.33 8.04 6.59
N LEU A 147 -6.65 6.94 5.90
CA LEU A 147 -6.12 6.62 4.59
C LEU A 147 -6.50 7.69 3.55
N GLN A 148 -7.77 8.09 3.50
CA GLN A 148 -8.24 9.14 2.59
C GLN A 148 -7.49 10.45 2.82
N ASN A 149 -7.38 10.91 4.06
CA ASN A 149 -6.68 12.14 4.42
C ASN A 149 -5.18 12.06 4.07
N SER A 150 -4.55 10.90 4.23
CA SER A 150 -3.15 10.70 3.92
C SER A 150 -2.88 10.70 2.41
N ILE A 151 -3.73 10.02 1.64
CA ILE A 151 -3.63 9.95 0.18
C ILE A 151 -3.89 11.33 -0.45
N ASN A 152 -4.84 12.12 0.09
CA ASN A 152 -5.13 13.46 -0.39
C ASN A 152 -3.99 14.47 -0.18
N LYS A 153 -3.03 14.17 0.69
CA LYS A 153 -1.80 14.98 0.87
C LYS A 153 -0.78 14.78 -0.23
N ILE A 154 -0.91 13.74 -1.04
CA ILE A 154 -0.01 13.50 -2.17
C ILE A 154 -0.26 14.57 -3.22
N LYS A 155 0.76 15.38 -3.46
CA LYS A 155 0.72 16.44 -4.49
C LYS A 155 1.07 15.82 -5.84
N ILE A 156 0.25 16.08 -6.79
CA ILE A 156 0.45 15.72 -8.20
C ILE A 156 0.79 16.96 -8.99
#